data_1d6f76d431fbfba074465c7acb2aee8a
#
_entry.id   1d6f76d431fbfba074465c7acb2aee8a
#
_cell.length_a   1.000
_cell.length_b   1.000
_cell.length_c   1.000
_cell.angle_alpha   90.00
_cell.angle_beta   90.00
_cell.angle_gamma   90.00
#
_symmetry.space_group_name_H-M   'P 1'
#
loop_
_entity.id
_entity.type
_entity.pdbx_description
1 polymer ?
#
loop_
_entity_poly.entity_id
_entity_poly.type
_entity_poly.pdbx_seq_one_letter_code
_entity_poly.pdbx_strand_id
1 'polypeptide(L)'
;MCGIFGYVGREQSTAQMILAGLKTLEYRGYDSWGISVKHNKKITSEKHIGKIGDATTSLTSSSLGIGHTRWATHGGVTITNAHPHTNKDRTIAVVHNGIIENFLELKKILIKNGYTFVTETDTEVIPHMIDFELKKGNGFATSVRNTFNQLTGLNAIVVMYTLSKEIVCVKNGSPLVLGEGKGEHFIASDAVGVLKYTRNLYFLEDGELAILSAKSVQVLQLPKGNKKKFRFEKINWKIESASLGSYPHFLIKEISEQPQVILNIATLYHKPIIELAKRIKKAQGTFFLGCGTASYAALAGTYLFSRIAKHHVNYGIGSEFGYLEDYLTKKSLVVPISQSGETIDVVQPVQKAKQKGSQTAVITNVLGSTLYRTCDFKLLLNAGPEKAVISTKAFTAMISVLIYSASTMVGKEKEGKKSLENTAVGIK
;
A
#
# COMPACT_ATOMS: atom_id res chain seq x y z
N MET A 1 5.37 5.02 3.84
CA MET A 1 3.99 4.99 3.28
C MET A 1 3.01 5.16 4.43
N CYS A 2 1.95 5.90 4.22
CA CYS A 2 0.97 6.19 5.28
C CYS A 2 -0.16 5.15 5.36
N GLY A 3 -0.85 5.07 6.52
CA GLY A 3 -2.02 4.22 6.71
C GLY A 3 -3.31 5.03 6.67
N ILE A 4 -4.28 4.59 5.88
CA ILE A 4 -5.65 5.15 5.84
C ILE A 4 -6.62 4.10 6.36
N PHE A 5 -7.60 4.53 7.17
CA PHE A 5 -8.76 3.75 7.53
C PHE A 5 -10.02 4.63 7.52
N GLY A 6 -11.10 4.15 6.92
CA GLY A 6 -12.39 4.83 6.86
C GLY A 6 -13.54 3.86 7.13
N TYR A 7 -14.64 4.39 7.67
CA TYR A 7 -15.82 3.63 8.03
C TYR A 7 -17.10 4.41 7.73
N VAL A 8 -18.08 3.74 7.14
CA VAL A 8 -19.45 4.22 6.98
C VAL A 8 -20.41 3.09 7.33
N GLY A 9 -21.32 3.33 8.28
CA GLY A 9 -22.22 2.28 8.73
C GLY A 9 -23.12 2.69 9.87
N ARG A 10 -23.32 1.80 10.84
CA ARG A 10 -24.15 2.02 12.02
C ARG A 10 -23.43 2.87 13.06
N GLU A 11 -24.17 3.69 13.80
CA GLU A 11 -23.63 4.57 14.84
C GLU A 11 -23.16 3.82 16.09
N GLN A 12 -22.13 3.00 16.00
CA GLN A 12 -21.57 2.33 17.18
C GLN A 12 -20.05 2.21 17.08
N SER A 13 -19.37 2.81 18.06
CA SER A 13 -17.91 2.66 18.26
C SER A 13 -17.03 3.02 17.05
N THR A 14 -17.47 3.92 16.18
CA THR A 14 -16.76 4.29 14.94
C THR A 14 -15.33 4.76 15.19
N ALA A 15 -15.11 5.65 16.17
CA ALA A 15 -13.78 6.17 16.47
C ALA A 15 -12.85 5.05 16.99
N GLN A 16 -13.33 4.17 17.86
CA GLN A 16 -12.59 3.03 18.38
C GLN A 16 -12.25 2.03 17.27
N MET A 17 -13.19 1.82 16.34
CA MET A 17 -12.99 0.94 15.20
C MET A 17 -11.92 1.49 14.25
N ILE A 18 -11.96 2.81 13.97
CA ILE A 18 -10.95 3.46 13.15
C ILE A 18 -9.58 3.37 13.83
N LEU A 19 -9.51 3.67 15.14
CA LEU A 19 -8.27 3.56 15.90
C LEU A 19 -7.71 2.13 15.86
N ALA A 20 -8.55 1.12 16.02
CA ALA A 20 -8.15 -0.29 15.92
C ALA A 20 -7.66 -0.65 14.53
N GLY A 21 -8.30 -0.13 13.47
CA GLY A 21 -7.84 -0.28 12.09
C GLY A 21 -6.48 0.39 11.85
N LEU A 22 -6.30 1.62 12.35
CA LEU A 22 -5.03 2.34 12.24
C LEU A 22 -3.90 1.65 13.00
N LYS A 23 -4.16 1.04 14.17
CA LYS A 23 -3.18 0.23 14.91
C LYS A 23 -2.63 -0.93 14.07
N THR A 24 -3.46 -1.53 13.23
CA THR A 24 -3.00 -2.59 12.31
C THR A 24 -2.17 -2.04 11.15
N LEU A 25 -2.33 -0.75 10.82
CA LEU A 25 -1.63 -0.05 9.75
C LEU A 25 -0.46 0.80 10.23
N GLU A 26 -0.14 0.82 11.54
CA GLU A 26 0.90 1.66 12.14
C GLU A 26 2.28 1.44 11.51
N TYR A 27 2.58 0.22 11.05
CA TYR A 27 3.83 -0.09 10.33
C TYR A 27 4.03 0.75 9.06
N ARG A 28 2.97 1.38 8.53
CA ARG A 28 3.02 2.23 7.33
C ARG A 28 3.39 3.68 7.65
N GLY A 29 3.21 4.13 8.89
CA GLY A 29 3.53 5.48 9.31
C GLY A 29 3.32 5.64 10.82
N TYR A 30 4.25 6.30 11.49
CA TYR A 30 4.26 6.43 12.94
C TYR A 30 4.79 7.80 13.43
N ASP A 31 4.88 8.79 12.53
CA ASP A 31 5.32 10.15 12.90
C ASP A 31 4.19 10.95 13.55
N SER A 32 2.97 10.71 13.09
CA SER A 32 1.75 11.25 13.70
C SER A 32 0.54 10.45 13.26
N TRP A 33 -0.57 10.59 13.97
CA TRP A 33 -1.84 9.97 13.61
C TRP A 33 -3.02 10.86 13.99
N GLY A 34 -4.17 10.56 13.43
CA GLY A 34 -5.40 11.22 13.85
C GLY A 34 -6.64 10.57 13.25
N ILE A 35 -7.75 10.91 13.89
CA ILE A 35 -9.09 10.42 13.60
C ILE A 35 -10.03 11.61 13.48
N SER A 36 -10.95 11.55 12.54
CA SER A 36 -12.09 12.47 12.44
C SER A 36 -13.38 11.69 12.33
N VAL A 37 -14.38 12.12 13.08
CA VAL A 37 -15.74 11.59 13.03
C VAL A 37 -16.74 12.71 12.77
N LYS A 38 -17.84 12.38 12.14
CA LYS A 38 -18.95 13.30 11.96
C LYS A 38 -19.73 13.40 13.28
N HIS A 39 -19.84 14.61 13.81
CA HIS A 39 -20.70 14.90 14.95
C HIS A 39 -21.67 16.00 14.57
N ASN A 40 -22.96 15.65 14.43
CA ASN A 40 -23.99 16.56 13.92
C ASN A 40 -23.62 17.14 12.54
N LYS A 41 -23.51 18.47 12.44
CA LYS A 41 -23.12 19.19 11.22
C LYS A 41 -21.65 19.61 11.17
N LYS A 42 -20.82 19.12 12.12
CA LYS A 42 -19.38 19.43 12.18
C LYS A 42 -18.54 18.17 12.29
N ILE A 43 -17.27 18.33 12.00
CA ILE A 43 -16.27 17.29 12.19
C ILE A 43 -15.57 17.52 13.52
N THR A 44 -15.47 16.46 14.33
CA THR A 44 -14.64 16.42 15.52
C THR A 44 -13.42 15.57 15.21
N SER A 45 -12.24 16.08 15.56
CA SER A 45 -10.96 15.43 15.26
C SER A 45 -10.10 15.31 16.50
N GLU A 46 -9.37 14.23 16.57
CA GLU A 46 -8.30 13.97 17.54
C GLU A 46 -7.02 13.66 16.76
N LYS A 47 -5.92 14.34 17.12
CA LYS A 47 -4.62 14.24 16.43
C LYS A 47 -3.48 14.17 17.43
N HIS A 48 -2.47 13.35 17.13
CA HIS A 48 -1.31 13.11 17.99
C HIS A 48 -0.02 12.99 17.17
N ILE A 49 1.09 13.35 17.81
CA ILE A 49 2.45 13.10 17.32
C ILE A 49 2.90 11.73 17.83
N GLY A 50 3.70 11.03 17.04
CA GLY A 50 4.29 9.75 17.39
C GLY A 50 3.39 8.56 17.09
N LYS A 51 3.75 7.43 17.68
CA LYS A 51 3.06 6.14 17.50
C LYS A 51 1.69 6.12 18.17
N ILE A 52 0.78 5.31 17.64
CA ILE A 52 -0.52 5.05 18.26
C ILE A 52 -0.33 4.21 19.54
N GLY A 53 0.49 3.15 19.47
CA GLY A 53 0.72 2.26 20.62
C GLY A 53 -0.58 1.82 21.28
N ASP A 54 -0.70 2.05 22.60
CA ASP A 54 -1.87 1.68 23.41
C ASP A 54 -2.92 2.79 23.52
N ALA A 55 -2.80 3.87 22.73
CA ALA A 55 -3.74 5.00 22.77
C ALA A 55 -5.20 4.53 22.66
N THR A 56 -6.06 5.25 23.37
CA THR A 56 -7.51 5.17 23.30
C THR A 56 -8.06 6.46 22.75
N THR A 57 -9.32 6.50 22.35
CA THR A 57 -9.97 7.72 21.85
C THR A 57 -11.23 8.03 22.66
N SER A 58 -11.43 9.30 22.93
CA SER A 58 -12.62 9.83 23.61
C SER A 58 -13.69 10.34 22.61
N LEU A 59 -13.41 10.26 21.31
CA LEU A 59 -14.38 10.68 20.30
C LEU A 59 -15.66 9.86 20.36
N THR A 60 -16.79 10.54 20.25
CA THR A 60 -18.12 9.94 20.31
C THR A 60 -18.41 9.07 19.09
N SER A 61 -19.37 8.16 19.24
CA SER A 61 -19.88 7.33 18.16
C SER A 61 -20.46 8.16 17.02
N SER A 62 -20.29 7.66 15.79
CA SER A 62 -20.77 8.28 14.57
C SER A 62 -21.03 7.23 13.50
N SER A 63 -21.80 7.59 12.47
CA SER A 63 -22.01 6.75 11.28
C SER A 63 -20.90 6.90 10.23
N LEU A 64 -20.07 7.95 10.35
CA LEU A 64 -18.99 8.26 9.41
C LEU A 64 -17.72 8.64 10.17
N GLY A 65 -16.60 8.08 9.73
CA GLY A 65 -15.31 8.49 10.25
C GLY A 65 -14.16 8.06 9.36
N ILE A 66 -13.07 8.80 9.44
CA ILE A 66 -11.81 8.55 8.72
C ILE A 66 -10.62 8.76 9.65
N GLY A 67 -9.55 8.05 9.41
CA GLY A 67 -8.33 8.18 10.18
C GLY A 67 -7.08 7.88 9.36
N HIS A 68 -5.94 8.29 9.90
CA HIS A 68 -4.67 8.25 9.20
C HIS A 68 -3.49 8.03 10.15
N THR A 69 -2.49 7.28 9.70
CA THR A 69 -1.15 7.24 10.28
C THR A 69 -0.17 7.82 9.27
N ARG A 70 0.60 8.84 9.68
CA ARG A 70 1.43 9.64 8.80
C ARG A 70 2.89 9.22 8.87
N TRP A 71 3.50 9.10 7.71
CA TRP A 71 4.93 9.20 7.47
C TRP A 71 5.16 10.57 6.82
N ALA A 72 5.82 11.48 7.52
CA ALA A 72 5.92 12.87 7.09
C ALA A 72 6.79 13.00 5.83
N THR A 73 6.24 13.68 4.81
CA THR A 73 6.92 14.02 3.55
C THR A 73 6.94 15.54 3.34
N HIS A 74 5.79 16.21 3.48
CA HIS A 74 5.63 17.65 3.38
C HIS A 74 5.18 18.24 4.73
N GLY A 75 5.89 19.27 5.20
CA GLY A 75 5.67 19.89 6.49
C GLY A 75 6.22 19.07 7.66
N GLY A 76 6.58 19.73 8.75
CA GLY A 76 7.14 19.13 9.96
C GLY A 76 6.18 18.15 10.66
N VAL A 77 6.73 17.40 11.62
CA VAL A 77 5.93 16.52 12.48
C VAL A 77 5.31 17.36 13.59
N THR A 78 4.11 17.86 13.34
CA THR A 78 3.32 18.68 14.27
C THR A 78 1.88 18.19 14.32
N ILE A 79 1.15 18.53 15.39
CA ILE A 79 -0.30 18.20 15.51
C ILE A 79 -1.09 18.85 14.38
N THR A 80 -0.74 20.08 13.99
CA THR A 80 -1.41 20.83 12.91
C THR A 80 -1.25 20.11 11.58
N ASN A 81 -0.05 19.60 11.28
CA ASN A 81 0.26 18.88 10.06
C ASN A 81 -0.19 17.39 10.05
N ALA A 82 -0.63 16.86 11.19
CA ALA A 82 -1.22 15.52 11.25
C ALA A 82 -2.57 15.49 10.50
N HIS A 83 -2.84 14.39 9.81
CA HIS A 83 -4.14 14.13 9.18
C HIS A 83 -5.18 13.67 10.22
N PRO A 84 -6.47 13.82 9.95
CA PRO A 84 -7.15 14.39 8.78
C PRO A 84 -7.06 15.91 8.69
N HIS A 85 -7.07 16.48 7.47
CA HIS A 85 -7.19 17.92 7.24
C HIS A 85 -8.64 18.31 6.98
N THR A 86 -9.04 19.53 7.37
CA THR A 86 -10.40 20.04 7.24
C THR A 86 -10.45 21.37 6.50
N ASN A 87 -11.61 21.71 5.90
CA ASN A 87 -11.89 23.07 5.49
C ASN A 87 -12.10 23.96 6.74
N LYS A 88 -12.15 25.30 6.55
CA LYS A 88 -12.28 26.28 7.61
C LYS A 88 -13.50 26.02 8.52
N ASP A 89 -14.65 25.66 7.93
CA ASP A 89 -15.90 25.46 8.65
C ASP A 89 -16.02 24.10 9.33
N ARG A 90 -14.99 23.24 9.19
CA ARG A 90 -14.96 21.85 9.70
C ARG A 90 -16.17 21.02 9.22
N THR A 91 -16.54 21.21 7.98
CA THR A 91 -17.63 20.43 7.34
C THR A 91 -17.10 19.32 6.44
N ILE A 92 -15.85 19.44 5.96
CA ILE A 92 -15.16 18.48 5.11
C ILE A 92 -13.90 18.00 5.83
N ALA A 93 -13.66 16.69 5.90
CA ALA A 93 -12.39 16.11 6.33
C ALA A 93 -11.80 15.21 5.25
N VAL A 94 -10.48 15.26 5.13
CA VAL A 94 -9.73 14.50 4.13
C VAL A 94 -8.54 13.83 4.78
N VAL A 95 -8.32 12.56 4.44
CA VAL A 95 -7.05 11.86 4.62
C VAL A 95 -6.44 11.55 3.26
N HIS A 96 -5.12 11.61 3.16
CA HIS A 96 -4.42 11.55 1.90
C HIS A 96 -3.10 10.77 2.03
N ASN A 97 -2.88 9.86 1.08
CA ASN A 97 -1.62 9.20 0.83
C ASN A 97 -1.10 9.64 -0.54
N GLY A 98 0.06 10.23 -0.59
CA GLY A 98 0.67 10.72 -1.82
C GLY A 98 1.34 12.08 -1.65
N ILE A 99 1.67 12.69 -2.78
CA ILE A 99 2.20 14.05 -2.89
C ILE A 99 1.46 14.74 -4.04
N ILE A 100 0.90 15.93 -3.74
CA ILE A 100 0.26 16.77 -4.75
C ILE A 100 1.34 17.65 -5.39
N GLU A 101 1.84 17.27 -6.53
CA GLU A 101 2.97 17.93 -7.19
C GLU A 101 2.66 19.39 -7.55
N ASN A 102 1.41 19.70 -7.93
CA ASN A 102 0.96 21.05 -8.28
C ASN A 102 0.30 21.82 -7.11
N PHE A 103 0.54 21.42 -5.84
CA PHE A 103 -0.16 22.03 -4.70
C PHE A 103 0.07 23.55 -4.57
N LEU A 104 1.25 24.05 -4.95
CA LEU A 104 1.56 25.48 -4.90
C LEU A 104 0.69 26.30 -5.85
N GLU A 105 0.39 25.77 -7.03
CA GLU A 105 -0.50 26.40 -8.02
C GLU A 105 -1.95 26.43 -7.52
N LEU A 106 -2.42 25.28 -7.01
CA LEU A 106 -3.77 25.17 -6.44
C LEU A 106 -3.93 26.09 -5.21
N LYS A 107 -2.92 26.16 -4.35
CA LYS A 107 -2.89 27.06 -3.18
C LYS A 107 -3.01 28.53 -3.60
N LYS A 108 -2.28 28.96 -4.64
CA LYS A 108 -2.38 30.34 -5.17
C LYS A 108 -3.80 30.65 -5.67
N ILE A 109 -4.44 29.73 -6.36
CA ILE A 109 -5.82 29.88 -6.85
C ILE A 109 -6.78 30.03 -5.67
N LEU A 110 -6.64 29.19 -4.65
CA LEU A 110 -7.50 29.21 -3.46
C LEU A 110 -7.33 30.48 -2.65
N ILE A 111 -6.09 30.96 -2.46
CA ILE A 111 -5.83 32.23 -1.76
C ILE A 111 -6.49 33.41 -2.48
N LYS A 112 -6.43 33.47 -3.80
CA LYS A 112 -7.14 34.51 -4.62
C LYS A 112 -8.67 34.46 -4.43
N ASN A 113 -9.20 33.28 -4.06
CA ASN A 113 -10.62 33.08 -3.78
C ASN A 113 -10.97 33.16 -2.27
N GLY A 114 -10.08 33.73 -1.44
CA GLY A 114 -10.33 34.01 -0.04
C GLY A 114 -10.12 32.86 0.94
N TYR A 115 -9.49 31.77 0.51
CA TYR A 115 -9.10 30.66 1.39
C TYR A 115 -7.82 30.96 2.15
N THR A 116 -7.77 30.54 3.40
CA THR A 116 -6.61 30.67 4.28
C THR A 116 -6.07 29.28 4.63
N PHE A 117 -4.77 29.16 4.74
CA PHE A 117 -4.06 27.91 5.04
C PHE A 117 -3.41 27.99 6.41
N VAL A 118 -3.48 26.91 7.16
CA VAL A 118 -2.95 26.83 8.54
C VAL A 118 -1.89 25.74 8.69
N THR A 119 -1.74 24.87 7.68
CA THR A 119 -0.75 23.79 7.71
C THR A 119 0.34 23.99 6.65
N GLU A 120 1.43 23.25 6.83
CA GLU A 120 2.54 23.22 5.87
C GLU A 120 2.39 22.08 4.84
N THR A 121 1.31 21.30 4.95
CA THR A 121 1.11 20.12 4.09
C THR A 121 0.54 20.52 2.73
N ASP A 122 0.88 19.75 1.72
CA ASP A 122 0.25 19.81 0.40
C ASP A 122 -1.23 19.41 0.45
N THR A 123 -1.59 18.55 1.38
CA THR A 123 -2.94 17.97 1.52
C THR A 123 -4.03 19.00 1.80
N GLU A 124 -3.71 20.11 2.49
CA GLU A 124 -4.72 21.12 2.88
C GLU A 124 -5.42 21.75 1.67
N VAL A 125 -4.82 21.71 0.47
CA VAL A 125 -5.50 22.20 -0.73
C VAL A 125 -6.76 21.37 -1.05
N ILE A 126 -6.81 20.09 -0.69
CA ILE A 126 -7.91 19.19 -1.07
C ILE A 126 -9.25 19.59 -0.42
N PRO A 127 -9.37 19.72 0.93
CA PRO A 127 -10.64 20.11 1.53
C PRO A 127 -11.09 21.51 1.08
N HIS A 128 -10.17 22.43 0.79
CA HIS A 128 -10.50 23.75 0.27
C HIS A 128 -10.98 23.71 -1.19
N MET A 129 -10.35 22.89 -2.05
CA MET A 129 -10.81 22.69 -3.43
C MET A 129 -12.21 22.06 -3.48
N ILE A 130 -12.47 21.07 -2.63
CA ILE A 130 -13.79 20.43 -2.54
C ILE A 130 -14.85 21.44 -2.07
N ASP A 131 -14.54 22.27 -1.08
CA ASP A 131 -15.42 23.35 -0.61
C ASP A 131 -15.70 24.37 -1.73
N PHE A 132 -14.66 24.74 -2.49
CA PHE A 132 -14.78 25.62 -3.65
C PHE A 132 -15.71 25.05 -4.73
N GLU A 133 -15.59 23.75 -5.03
CA GLU A 133 -16.46 23.05 -5.99
C GLU A 133 -17.92 22.94 -5.47
N LEU A 134 -18.12 22.68 -4.17
CA LEU A 134 -19.44 22.66 -3.55
C LEU A 134 -20.13 24.04 -3.63
N LYS A 135 -19.39 25.13 -3.42
CA LYS A 135 -19.91 26.51 -3.54
C LYS A 135 -20.32 26.88 -4.96
N LYS A 136 -19.80 26.19 -5.98
CA LYS A 136 -20.28 26.30 -7.37
C LYS A 136 -21.59 25.57 -7.64
N GLY A 137 -22.18 24.90 -6.62
CA GLY A 137 -23.43 24.14 -6.75
C GLY A 137 -23.23 22.68 -7.15
N ASN A 138 -21.99 22.18 -7.22
CA ASN A 138 -21.73 20.77 -7.51
C ASN A 138 -22.15 19.87 -6.34
N GLY A 139 -22.63 18.66 -6.63
CA GLY A 139 -22.87 17.64 -5.60
C GLY A 139 -21.55 17.10 -5.02
N PHE A 140 -21.60 16.51 -3.81
CA PHE A 140 -20.41 16.08 -3.06
C PHE A 140 -19.47 15.17 -3.86
N ALA A 141 -19.95 14.07 -4.42
CA ALA A 141 -19.10 13.16 -5.20
C ALA A 141 -18.52 13.83 -6.47
N THR A 142 -19.29 14.71 -7.11
CA THR A 142 -18.83 15.50 -8.26
C THR A 142 -17.73 16.48 -7.85
N SER A 143 -17.88 17.15 -6.70
CA SER A 143 -16.85 18.07 -6.18
C SER A 143 -15.53 17.33 -5.87
N VAL A 144 -15.61 16.14 -5.28
CA VAL A 144 -14.41 15.29 -5.05
C VAL A 144 -13.79 14.88 -6.39
N ARG A 145 -14.59 14.43 -7.35
CA ARG A 145 -14.11 14.07 -8.69
C ARG A 145 -13.42 15.24 -9.39
N ASN A 146 -14.06 16.41 -9.42
CA ASN A 146 -13.51 17.59 -10.08
C ASN A 146 -12.21 18.06 -9.42
N THR A 147 -12.14 18.00 -8.08
CA THR A 147 -10.93 18.28 -7.33
C THR A 147 -9.83 17.29 -7.70
N PHE A 148 -10.11 15.99 -7.66
CA PHE A 148 -9.10 14.97 -7.92
C PHE A 148 -8.56 15.01 -9.34
N ASN A 149 -9.38 15.34 -10.32
CA ASN A 149 -8.96 15.52 -11.72
C ASN A 149 -8.00 16.71 -11.94
N GLN A 150 -7.90 17.62 -10.96
CA GLN A 150 -6.96 18.75 -11.01
C GLN A 150 -5.66 18.47 -10.25
N LEU A 151 -5.60 17.38 -9.45
CA LEU A 151 -4.38 17.00 -8.74
C LEU A 151 -3.40 16.32 -9.70
N THR A 152 -2.12 16.70 -9.63
CA THR A 152 -1.03 15.96 -10.27
C THR A 152 -0.26 15.14 -9.25
N GLY A 153 0.41 14.06 -9.71
CA GLY A 153 1.09 13.11 -8.86
C GLY A 153 0.25 11.88 -8.51
N LEU A 154 0.78 11.04 -7.66
CA LEU A 154 0.20 9.75 -7.29
C LEU A 154 -0.49 9.85 -5.93
N ASN A 155 -1.81 9.85 -5.94
CA ASN A 155 -2.63 10.21 -4.80
C ASN A 155 -3.68 9.14 -4.46
N ALA A 156 -4.00 9.00 -3.19
CA ALA A 156 -5.21 8.33 -2.71
C ALA A 156 -5.84 9.20 -1.61
N ILE A 157 -7.08 9.59 -1.80
CA ILE A 157 -7.82 10.42 -0.86
C ILE A 157 -9.08 9.72 -0.38
N VAL A 158 -9.43 9.95 0.88
CA VAL A 158 -10.71 9.55 1.46
C VAL A 158 -11.32 10.80 2.10
N VAL A 159 -12.55 11.09 1.70
CA VAL A 159 -13.25 12.35 2.01
C VAL A 159 -14.55 12.09 2.72
N MET A 160 -14.77 12.79 3.81
CA MET A 160 -16.01 12.84 4.57
C MET A 160 -16.61 14.25 4.53
N TYR A 161 -17.93 14.34 4.29
CA TYR A 161 -18.67 15.60 4.30
C TYR A 161 -19.86 15.51 5.27
N THR A 162 -19.99 16.49 6.17
CA THR A 162 -20.99 16.41 7.24
C THR A 162 -22.43 16.47 6.76
N LEU A 163 -22.69 17.07 5.60
CA LEU A 163 -24.05 17.12 5.01
C LEU A 163 -24.36 15.90 4.14
N SER A 164 -23.40 14.97 4.00
CA SER A 164 -23.61 13.69 3.33
C SER A 164 -23.70 12.54 4.34
N LYS A 165 -24.30 11.42 3.91
CA LYS A 165 -24.27 10.12 4.59
C LYS A 165 -23.28 9.17 3.91
N GLU A 166 -22.40 9.71 3.06
CA GLU A 166 -21.46 8.96 2.25
C GLU A 166 -20.04 9.38 2.55
N ILE A 167 -19.13 8.44 2.32
CA ILE A 167 -17.69 8.70 2.18
C ILE A 167 -17.36 8.53 0.70
N VAL A 168 -16.55 9.43 0.17
CA VAL A 168 -16.01 9.32 -1.19
C VAL A 168 -14.53 9.07 -1.10
N CYS A 169 -14.05 8.06 -1.81
CA CYS A 169 -12.62 7.80 -1.94
C CYS A 169 -12.23 7.64 -3.41
N VAL A 170 -11.00 8.02 -3.72
CA VAL A 170 -10.47 7.98 -5.08
C VAL A 170 -8.98 7.79 -5.04
N LYS A 171 -8.43 7.09 -6.03
CA LYS A 171 -7.00 6.83 -6.08
C LYS A 171 -6.41 6.86 -7.48
N ASN A 172 -5.11 7.17 -7.47
CA ASN A 172 -4.21 7.08 -8.59
C ASN A 172 -2.81 6.80 -8.00
N GLY A 173 -2.33 5.56 -8.09
CA GLY A 173 -1.03 5.13 -7.55
C GLY A 173 -1.10 4.53 -6.14
N SER A 174 -1.31 5.33 -5.09
CA SER A 174 -1.38 4.80 -3.71
C SER A 174 -2.56 3.84 -3.53
N PRO A 175 -2.40 2.69 -2.84
CA PRO A 175 -3.43 1.66 -2.76
C PRO A 175 -4.61 2.08 -1.87
N LEU A 176 -5.82 1.67 -2.28
CA LEU A 176 -7.04 1.65 -1.46
C LEU A 176 -7.81 0.36 -1.69
N VAL A 177 -8.34 -0.20 -0.61
CA VAL A 177 -9.20 -1.36 -0.60
C VAL A 177 -10.52 -1.03 0.11
N LEU A 178 -11.62 -1.51 -0.46
CA LEU A 178 -12.95 -1.43 0.11
C LEU A 178 -13.33 -2.76 0.75
N GLY A 179 -13.96 -2.72 1.90
CA GLY A 179 -14.52 -3.88 2.57
C GLY A 179 -16.04 -3.77 2.67
N GLU A 180 -16.75 -4.82 2.31
CA GLU A 180 -18.20 -4.91 2.45
C GLU A 180 -18.57 -5.69 3.70
N GLY A 181 -19.22 -5.03 4.65
CA GLY A 181 -19.79 -5.62 5.84
C GLY A 181 -21.32 -5.68 5.78
N LYS A 182 -21.95 -6.08 6.88
CA LYS A 182 -23.41 -6.20 6.98
C LYS A 182 -24.07 -4.87 7.35
N GLY A 183 -24.42 -4.06 6.34
CA GLY A 183 -24.95 -2.71 6.52
C GLY A 183 -23.89 -1.68 6.89
N GLU A 184 -22.68 -1.90 6.44
CA GLU A 184 -21.52 -1.07 6.68
C GLU A 184 -20.43 -1.32 5.63
N HIS A 185 -19.57 -0.32 5.41
CA HIS A 185 -18.43 -0.45 4.52
C HIS A 185 -17.19 0.16 5.14
N PHE A 186 -16.06 -0.40 4.76
CA PHE A 186 -14.73 -0.06 5.23
C PHE A 186 -13.87 0.41 4.06
N ILE A 187 -12.92 1.28 4.35
CA ILE A 187 -11.89 1.73 3.40
C ILE A 187 -10.56 1.62 4.13
N ALA A 188 -9.54 1.05 3.48
CA ALA A 188 -8.20 1.06 4.03
C ALA A 188 -7.14 1.16 2.94
N SER A 189 -5.95 1.63 3.30
CA SER A 189 -4.79 1.62 2.41
C SER A 189 -4.13 0.24 2.27
N ASP A 190 -4.54 -0.73 3.10
CA ASP A 190 -4.09 -2.12 3.04
C ASP A 190 -5.20 -3.04 3.54
N ALA A 191 -5.32 -4.23 2.92
CA ALA A 191 -6.33 -5.22 3.26
C ALA A 191 -6.30 -5.64 4.74
N VAL A 192 -5.12 -5.70 5.36
CA VAL A 192 -4.97 -6.09 6.78
C VAL A 192 -5.76 -5.19 7.72
N GLY A 193 -5.97 -3.92 7.36
CA GLY A 193 -6.77 -2.98 8.15
C GLY A 193 -8.24 -3.39 8.26
N VAL A 194 -8.79 -4.06 7.24
CA VAL A 194 -10.23 -4.41 7.17
C VAL A 194 -10.52 -5.89 7.38
N LEU A 195 -9.53 -6.78 7.25
CA LEU A 195 -9.74 -8.24 7.33
C LEU A 195 -10.31 -8.73 8.68
N LYS A 196 -10.16 -7.94 9.76
CA LYS A 196 -10.80 -8.21 11.05
C LYS A 196 -12.32 -8.07 11.00
N TYR A 197 -12.82 -7.20 10.12
CA TYR A 197 -14.24 -6.84 10.04
C TYR A 197 -14.96 -7.56 8.90
N THR A 198 -14.28 -7.73 7.77
CA THR A 198 -14.86 -8.40 6.59
C THR A 198 -13.80 -9.07 5.75
N ARG A 199 -14.23 -10.10 5.02
CA ARG A 199 -13.40 -10.78 3.99
C ARG A 199 -13.88 -10.51 2.58
N ASN A 200 -14.97 -9.75 2.40
CA ASN A 200 -15.45 -9.33 1.09
C ASN A 200 -14.74 -8.03 0.72
N LEU A 201 -13.77 -8.09 -0.18
CA LEU A 201 -12.91 -6.97 -0.52
C LEU A 201 -13.01 -6.60 -2.00
N TYR A 202 -12.86 -5.32 -2.27
CA TYR A 202 -12.63 -4.78 -3.61
C TYR A 202 -11.40 -3.86 -3.59
N PHE A 203 -10.41 -4.16 -4.41
CA PHE A 203 -9.21 -3.34 -4.56
C PHE A 203 -9.45 -2.30 -5.64
N LEU A 204 -9.48 -1.01 -5.27
CA LEU A 204 -9.63 0.08 -6.23
C LEU A 204 -8.45 0.10 -7.21
N GLU A 205 -8.76 0.28 -8.48
CA GLU A 205 -7.79 0.49 -9.55
C GLU A 205 -7.50 1.99 -9.73
N ASP A 206 -6.41 2.30 -10.46
CA ASP A 206 -6.06 3.69 -10.75
C ASP A 206 -7.15 4.36 -11.59
N GLY A 207 -7.50 5.60 -11.21
CA GLY A 207 -8.58 6.34 -11.85
C GLY A 207 -9.98 5.90 -11.44
N GLU A 208 -10.13 5.13 -10.35
CA GLU A 208 -11.44 4.80 -9.80
C GLU A 208 -11.79 5.68 -8.60
N LEU A 209 -13.03 6.15 -8.59
CA LEU A 209 -13.67 6.83 -7.48
C LEU A 209 -14.79 5.96 -6.95
N ALA A 210 -14.81 5.71 -5.64
CA ALA A 210 -15.89 4.99 -4.98
C ALA A 210 -16.69 5.91 -4.06
N ILE A 211 -18.01 5.74 -4.09
CA ILE A 211 -18.99 6.40 -3.21
C ILE A 211 -19.57 5.31 -2.33
N LEU A 212 -19.34 5.42 -1.01
CA LEU A 212 -19.75 4.42 -0.03
C LEU A 212 -20.79 5.02 0.92
N SER A 213 -21.90 4.33 1.04
CA SER A 213 -22.91 4.56 2.09
C SER A 213 -23.00 3.32 2.99
N ALA A 214 -23.80 3.35 4.06
CA ALA A 214 -24.06 2.16 4.86
C ALA A 214 -24.74 1.01 4.07
N LYS A 215 -25.42 1.34 2.96
CA LYS A 215 -26.26 0.39 2.22
C LYS A 215 -25.70 -0.01 0.85
N SER A 216 -24.82 0.78 0.28
CA SER A 216 -24.37 0.60 -1.11
C SER A 216 -22.98 1.17 -1.37
N VAL A 217 -22.34 0.62 -2.36
CA VAL A 217 -21.10 1.14 -2.95
C VAL A 217 -21.35 1.36 -4.44
N GLN A 218 -20.87 2.48 -4.95
CA GLN A 218 -20.84 2.78 -6.37
C GLN A 218 -19.42 3.11 -6.79
N VAL A 219 -18.94 2.53 -7.88
CA VAL A 219 -17.62 2.83 -8.45
C VAL A 219 -17.78 3.56 -9.77
N LEU A 220 -17.01 4.64 -9.93
CA LEU A 220 -16.98 5.49 -11.12
C LEU A 220 -15.58 5.49 -11.71
N GLN A 221 -15.49 5.52 -13.05
CA GLN A 221 -14.22 5.64 -13.78
C GLN A 221 -13.95 7.10 -14.12
N LEU A 222 -12.79 7.59 -13.72
CA LEU A 222 -12.28 8.93 -14.02
C LEU A 222 -11.72 9.01 -15.46
N PRO A 223 -11.63 10.21 -16.04
CA PRO A 223 -12.01 11.52 -15.47
C PRO A 223 -13.52 11.83 -15.57
N LYS A 224 -14.27 11.12 -16.44
CA LYS A 224 -15.66 11.44 -16.77
C LYS A 224 -16.66 11.07 -15.65
N GLY A 225 -16.34 10.10 -14.81
CA GLY A 225 -17.24 9.62 -13.76
C GLY A 225 -18.29 8.63 -14.25
N ASN A 226 -18.00 7.87 -15.31
CA ASN A 226 -18.88 6.83 -15.80
C ASN A 226 -18.97 5.68 -14.79
N LYS A 227 -20.16 5.12 -14.59
CA LYS A 227 -20.35 3.98 -13.69
C LYS A 227 -19.55 2.77 -14.18
N LYS A 228 -18.77 2.16 -13.27
CA LYS A 228 -18.04 0.91 -13.51
C LYS A 228 -18.75 -0.25 -12.82
N LYS A 229 -18.92 -1.37 -13.53
CA LYS A 229 -19.33 -2.63 -12.91
C LYS A 229 -18.16 -3.18 -12.09
N PHE A 230 -18.40 -3.58 -10.86
CA PHE A 230 -17.42 -4.16 -9.96
C PHE A 230 -18.10 -5.25 -9.10
N ARG A 231 -17.32 -6.05 -8.42
CA ARG A 231 -17.81 -7.01 -7.43
C ARG A 231 -16.83 -7.13 -6.28
N PHE A 232 -17.34 -7.36 -5.09
CA PHE A 232 -16.52 -7.77 -3.96
C PHE A 232 -16.10 -9.23 -4.12
N GLU A 233 -14.85 -9.53 -3.79
CA GLU A 233 -14.29 -10.88 -3.82
C GLU A 233 -14.04 -11.36 -2.40
N LYS A 234 -14.43 -12.61 -2.11
CA LYS A 234 -14.18 -13.22 -0.81
C LYS A 234 -12.73 -13.65 -0.70
N ILE A 235 -12.01 -13.05 0.23
CA ILE A 235 -10.59 -13.30 0.47
C ILE A 235 -10.41 -14.30 1.60
N ASN A 236 -9.69 -15.40 1.33
CA ASN A 236 -9.43 -16.47 2.29
C ASN A 236 -8.04 -16.38 2.95
N TRP A 237 -7.44 -15.18 2.97
CA TRP A 237 -6.12 -15.00 3.56
C TRP A 237 -6.16 -15.13 5.07
N LYS A 238 -5.13 -15.76 5.65
CA LYS A 238 -4.90 -15.75 7.09
C LYS A 238 -4.20 -14.45 7.47
N ILE A 239 -4.70 -13.77 8.49
CA ILE A 239 -4.00 -12.64 9.10
C ILE A 239 -2.97 -13.25 10.04
N GLU A 240 -1.71 -13.15 9.72
CA GLU A 240 -0.65 -13.40 10.69
C GLU A 240 -0.51 -12.17 11.58
N SER A 241 -0.91 -12.30 12.83
CA SER A 241 -0.70 -11.24 13.81
C SER A 241 0.76 -11.25 14.27
N ALA A 242 1.49 -10.17 14.03
CA ALA A 242 2.78 -9.99 14.66
C ALA A 242 2.59 -9.55 16.12
N SER A 243 2.65 -10.47 17.06
CA SER A 243 2.83 -10.14 18.47
C SER A 243 4.32 -9.99 18.78
N LEU A 244 4.68 -9.09 19.70
CA LEU A 244 6.08 -8.90 20.09
C LEU A 244 6.62 -10.12 20.87
N GLY A 245 5.73 -10.79 21.63
CA GLY A 245 6.12 -11.91 22.48
C GLY A 245 7.08 -11.45 23.60
N SER A 246 8.07 -12.27 23.90
CA SER A 246 9.10 -11.99 24.92
C SER A 246 10.25 -11.08 24.44
N TYR A 247 10.23 -10.63 23.19
CA TYR A 247 11.32 -9.82 22.63
C TYR A 247 11.19 -8.36 23.06
N PRO A 248 12.30 -7.62 23.26
CA PRO A 248 12.27 -6.22 23.65
C PRO A 248 11.75 -5.29 22.53
N HIS A 249 11.98 -5.67 21.26
CA HIS A 249 11.48 -4.95 20.10
C HIS A 249 11.44 -5.85 18.84
N PHE A 250 10.66 -5.43 17.83
CA PHE A 250 10.41 -6.23 16.63
C PHE A 250 11.68 -6.56 15.84
N LEU A 251 12.67 -5.68 15.78
CA LEU A 251 13.90 -5.93 15.03
C LEU A 251 14.62 -7.20 15.52
N ILE A 252 14.83 -7.35 16.83
CA ILE A 252 15.47 -8.56 17.41
C ILE A 252 14.61 -9.80 17.12
N LYS A 253 13.30 -9.69 17.28
CA LYS A 253 12.38 -10.79 16.94
C LYS A 253 12.54 -11.21 15.49
N GLU A 254 12.48 -10.28 14.55
CA GLU A 254 12.56 -10.54 13.11
C GLU A 254 13.94 -11.10 12.70
N ILE A 255 15.01 -10.66 13.35
CA ILE A 255 16.34 -11.24 13.18
C ILE A 255 16.35 -12.71 13.63
N SER A 256 15.77 -13.01 14.80
CA SER A 256 15.73 -14.36 15.34
C SER A 256 14.84 -15.35 14.55
N GLU A 257 13.92 -14.82 13.74
CA GLU A 257 13.04 -15.62 12.87
C GLU A 257 13.72 -16.04 11.55
N GLN A 258 14.85 -15.44 11.16
CA GLN A 258 15.51 -15.71 9.88
C GLN A 258 15.85 -17.18 9.65
N PRO A 259 16.39 -17.96 10.64
CA PRO A 259 16.67 -19.38 10.44
C PRO A 259 15.44 -20.16 10.01
N GLN A 260 14.30 -19.90 10.66
CA GLN A 260 13.06 -20.59 10.31
C GLN A 260 12.53 -20.20 8.92
N VAL A 261 12.67 -18.94 8.54
CA VAL A 261 12.27 -18.45 7.20
C VAL A 261 13.10 -19.14 6.11
N ILE A 262 14.41 -19.24 6.28
CA ILE A 262 15.29 -19.96 5.33
C ILE A 262 14.88 -21.43 5.22
N LEU A 263 14.66 -22.10 6.36
CA LEU A 263 14.25 -23.50 6.39
C LEU A 263 12.90 -23.73 5.70
N ASN A 264 11.93 -22.84 5.90
CA ASN A 264 10.64 -22.89 5.22
C ASN A 264 10.81 -22.80 3.69
N ILE A 265 11.66 -21.90 3.19
CA ILE A 265 11.96 -21.79 1.77
C ILE A 265 12.60 -23.07 1.24
N ALA A 266 13.58 -23.62 1.94
CA ALA A 266 14.25 -24.86 1.56
C ALA A 266 13.27 -26.06 1.47
N THR A 267 12.26 -26.11 2.35
CA THR A 267 11.39 -27.27 2.48
C THR A 267 10.07 -27.16 1.73
N LEU A 268 9.48 -25.97 1.64
CA LEU A 268 8.12 -25.77 1.13
C LEU A 268 8.04 -25.19 -0.29
N TYR A 269 9.14 -24.61 -0.81
CA TYR A 269 9.13 -23.80 -2.04
C TYR A 269 9.52 -24.52 -3.32
N HIS A 270 9.66 -25.84 -3.29
CA HIS A 270 10.09 -26.64 -4.45
C HIS A 270 9.34 -26.27 -5.75
N LYS A 271 8.01 -26.35 -5.75
CA LYS A 271 7.20 -26.08 -6.96
C LYS A 271 7.32 -24.65 -7.48
N PRO A 272 7.13 -23.58 -6.65
CA PRO A 272 7.27 -22.20 -7.12
C PRO A 272 8.70 -21.86 -7.56
N ILE A 273 9.73 -22.45 -6.96
CA ILE A 273 11.12 -22.27 -7.37
C ILE A 273 11.39 -22.84 -8.75
N ILE A 274 10.92 -24.07 -9.02
CA ILE A 274 11.04 -24.69 -10.35
C ILE A 274 10.36 -23.80 -11.41
N GLU A 275 9.17 -23.30 -11.13
CA GLU A 275 8.43 -22.48 -12.08
C GLU A 275 9.14 -21.14 -12.34
N LEU A 276 9.66 -20.50 -11.31
CA LEU A 276 10.46 -19.28 -11.46
C LEU A 276 11.73 -19.53 -12.29
N ALA A 277 12.47 -20.59 -11.97
CA ALA A 277 13.69 -20.97 -12.68
C ALA A 277 13.43 -21.25 -14.16
N LYS A 278 12.32 -21.94 -14.49
CA LYS A 278 11.90 -22.18 -15.89
C LYS A 278 11.60 -20.88 -16.63
N ARG A 279 10.90 -19.93 -16.00
CA ARG A 279 10.58 -18.63 -16.61
C ARG A 279 11.85 -17.82 -16.89
N ILE A 280 12.77 -17.78 -15.93
CA ILE A 280 14.06 -17.10 -16.10
C ILE A 280 14.85 -17.74 -17.24
N LYS A 281 14.94 -19.08 -17.29
CA LYS A 281 15.65 -19.82 -18.34
C LYS A 281 15.07 -19.60 -19.74
N LYS A 282 13.74 -19.44 -19.85
CA LYS A 282 13.03 -19.28 -21.13
C LYS A 282 13.11 -17.85 -21.67
N ALA A 283 13.26 -16.85 -20.81
CA ALA A 283 13.28 -15.45 -21.21
C ALA A 283 14.54 -15.11 -22.00
N GLN A 284 14.43 -14.24 -23.00
CA GLN A 284 15.60 -13.71 -23.74
C GLN A 284 16.34 -12.63 -22.96
N GLY A 285 15.69 -12.02 -21.93
CA GLY A 285 16.28 -11.08 -21.00
C GLY A 285 15.46 -11.07 -19.71
N THR A 286 16.10 -11.33 -18.58
CA THR A 286 15.49 -11.24 -17.25
C THR A 286 16.01 -10.01 -16.53
N PHE A 287 15.10 -9.25 -15.88
CA PHE A 287 15.38 -8.02 -15.16
C PHE A 287 14.87 -8.13 -13.73
N PHE A 288 15.79 -8.17 -12.77
CA PHE A 288 15.45 -8.09 -11.34
C PHE A 288 15.32 -6.63 -10.93
N LEU A 289 14.17 -6.24 -10.39
CA LEU A 289 13.87 -4.88 -9.99
C LEU A 289 13.58 -4.79 -8.49
N GLY A 290 14.09 -3.77 -7.84
CA GLY A 290 13.79 -3.49 -6.44
C GLY A 290 14.11 -2.04 -6.07
N CYS A 291 13.68 -1.62 -4.88
CA CYS A 291 14.07 -0.36 -4.24
C CYS A 291 14.55 -0.62 -2.83
N GLY A 292 15.46 0.22 -2.33
CA GLY A 292 16.02 0.09 -0.98
C GLY A 292 16.69 -1.28 -0.78
N THR A 293 16.41 -1.94 0.34
CA THR A 293 16.99 -3.26 0.68
C THR A 293 16.66 -4.32 -0.38
N ALA A 294 15.47 -4.29 -0.97
CA ALA A 294 15.10 -5.24 -2.03
C ALA A 294 15.91 -5.05 -3.31
N SER A 295 16.42 -3.84 -3.60
CA SER A 295 17.32 -3.64 -4.74
C SER A 295 18.67 -4.32 -4.53
N TYR A 296 19.17 -4.40 -3.31
CA TYR A 296 20.36 -5.16 -3.00
C TYR A 296 20.14 -6.67 -3.13
N ALA A 297 18.95 -7.17 -2.82
CA ALA A 297 18.60 -8.57 -3.13
C ALA A 297 18.58 -8.81 -4.64
N ALA A 298 18.02 -7.89 -5.43
CA ALA A 298 18.03 -7.95 -6.89
C ALA A 298 19.47 -7.94 -7.45
N LEU A 299 20.33 -7.05 -6.94
CA LEU A 299 21.74 -7.00 -7.30
C LEU A 299 22.48 -8.30 -6.94
N ALA A 300 22.29 -8.81 -5.72
CA ALA A 300 22.86 -10.09 -5.32
C ALA A 300 22.41 -11.23 -6.26
N GLY A 301 21.16 -11.17 -6.74
CA GLY A 301 20.63 -12.09 -7.74
C GLY A 301 21.50 -12.15 -9.00
N THR A 302 22.04 -11.04 -9.49
CA THR A 302 22.90 -11.04 -10.68
C THR A 302 24.18 -11.85 -10.45
N TYR A 303 24.81 -11.69 -9.28
CA TYR A 303 25.99 -12.46 -8.90
C TYR A 303 25.69 -13.94 -8.70
N LEU A 304 24.58 -14.25 -8.04
CA LEU A 304 24.15 -15.63 -7.78
C LEU A 304 23.85 -16.38 -9.09
N PHE A 305 23.09 -15.78 -10.00
CA PHE A 305 22.77 -16.40 -11.28
C PHE A 305 24.01 -16.52 -12.16
N SER A 306 24.88 -15.52 -12.19
CA SER A 306 26.16 -15.61 -12.91
C SER A 306 27.02 -16.74 -12.35
N ARG A 307 27.22 -16.81 -11.03
CA ARG A 307 28.14 -17.77 -10.40
C ARG A 307 27.61 -19.19 -10.37
N ILE A 308 26.33 -19.38 -10.01
CA ILE A 308 25.70 -20.69 -9.82
C ILE A 308 25.15 -21.22 -11.16
N ALA A 309 24.33 -20.40 -11.83
CA ALA A 309 23.60 -20.82 -13.01
C ALA A 309 24.35 -20.59 -14.33
N LYS A 310 25.46 -19.84 -14.31
CA LYS A 310 26.18 -19.38 -15.52
C LYS A 310 25.23 -18.68 -16.50
N HIS A 311 24.27 -17.94 -15.97
CA HIS A 311 23.22 -17.27 -16.68
C HIS A 311 23.19 -15.77 -16.37
N HIS A 312 23.12 -14.96 -17.41
CA HIS A 312 23.05 -13.52 -17.25
C HIS A 312 21.64 -13.08 -16.89
N VAL A 313 21.51 -12.26 -15.86
CA VAL A 313 20.31 -11.53 -15.51
C VAL A 313 20.67 -10.06 -15.28
N ASN A 314 19.76 -9.16 -15.65
CA ASN A 314 19.95 -7.73 -15.49
C ASN A 314 19.42 -7.28 -14.11
N TYR A 315 19.99 -6.20 -13.61
CA TYR A 315 19.57 -5.53 -12.40
C TYR A 315 19.08 -4.12 -12.73
N GLY A 316 18.02 -3.67 -12.03
CA GLY A 316 17.53 -2.30 -12.11
C GLY A 316 17.03 -1.83 -10.75
N ILE A 317 17.32 -0.57 -10.42
CA ILE A 317 16.63 0.15 -9.35
C ILE A 317 15.27 0.57 -9.90
N GLY A 318 14.18 0.31 -9.15
CA GLY A 318 12.83 0.56 -9.65
C GLY A 318 12.62 1.99 -10.13
N SER A 319 13.07 3.00 -9.37
CA SER A 319 12.98 4.42 -9.76
C SER A 319 13.67 4.77 -11.08
N GLU A 320 14.74 4.05 -11.41
CA GLU A 320 15.54 4.30 -12.62
C GLU A 320 15.07 3.46 -13.82
N PHE A 321 14.41 2.34 -13.54
CA PHE A 321 14.07 1.36 -14.59
C PHE A 321 13.09 1.93 -15.62
N GLY A 322 12.22 2.87 -15.22
CA GLY A 322 11.29 3.55 -16.12
C GLY A 322 11.96 4.30 -17.29
N TYR A 323 13.25 4.66 -17.15
CA TYR A 323 14.07 5.29 -18.20
C TYR A 323 14.76 4.27 -19.11
N LEU A 324 14.75 2.99 -18.74
CA LEU A 324 15.48 1.92 -19.43
C LEU A 324 14.54 0.90 -20.08
N GLU A 325 13.24 1.04 -19.95
CA GLU A 325 12.27 -0.01 -20.34
C GLU A 325 11.91 -0.06 -21.84
N ASP A 326 12.48 0.84 -22.66
CA ASP A 326 12.15 0.90 -24.11
C ASP A 326 12.61 -0.33 -24.89
N TYR A 327 13.62 -1.04 -24.42
CA TYR A 327 14.09 -2.30 -24.99
C TYR A 327 13.27 -3.53 -24.60
N LEU A 328 12.31 -3.39 -23.70
CA LEU A 328 11.46 -4.51 -23.27
C LEU A 328 10.59 -5.03 -24.39
N THR A 329 10.49 -6.35 -24.49
CA THR A 329 9.70 -7.06 -25.48
C THR A 329 8.83 -8.15 -24.84
N LYS A 330 7.98 -8.81 -25.62
CA LYS A 330 7.20 -9.98 -25.19
C LYS A 330 8.07 -11.19 -24.76
N LYS A 331 9.38 -11.18 -25.08
CA LYS A 331 10.34 -12.20 -24.68
C LYS A 331 11.12 -11.85 -23.43
N SER A 332 10.94 -10.62 -22.91
CA SER A 332 11.53 -10.17 -21.66
C SER A 332 10.74 -10.66 -20.46
N LEU A 333 11.44 -10.92 -19.34
CA LEU A 333 10.86 -11.24 -18.05
C LEU A 333 11.28 -10.17 -17.03
N VAL A 334 10.31 -9.47 -16.46
CA VAL A 334 10.55 -8.52 -15.38
C VAL A 334 10.16 -9.17 -14.07
N VAL A 335 11.11 -9.23 -13.13
CA VAL A 335 10.97 -9.87 -11.81
C VAL A 335 11.09 -8.80 -10.73
N PRO A 336 9.99 -8.13 -10.35
CA PRO A 336 10.00 -7.24 -9.20
C PRO A 336 10.22 -8.03 -7.91
N ILE A 337 11.11 -7.50 -7.07
CA ILE A 337 11.42 -8.00 -5.72
C ILE A 337 11.01 -6.89 -4.76
N SER A 338 10.07 -7.16 -3.86
CA SER A 338 9.54 -6.14 -2.95
C SER A 338 8.96 -6.78 -1.70
N GLN A 339 9.36 -6.31 -0.52
CA GLN A 339 8.77 -6.78 0.73
C GLN A 339 7.28 -6.47 0.79
N SER A 340 6.89 -5.22 0.59
CA SER A 340 5.49 -4.76 0.67
C SER A 340 4.66 -5.07 -0.57
N GLY A 341 5.30 -5.18 -1.73
CA GLY A 341 4.62 -5.26 -3.02
C GLY A 341 3.83 -4.00 -3.43
N GLU A 342 4.07 -2.87 -2.72
CA GLU A 342 3.36 -1.60 -2.89
C GLU A 342 4.32 -0.44 -3.24
N THR A 343 5.62 -0.70 -3.39
CA THR A 343 6.59 0.34 -3.72
C THR A 343 6.31 0.89 -5.10
N ILE A 344 5.89 2.15 -5.17
CA ILE A 344 5.38 2.77 -6.41
C ILE A 344 6.43 2.78 -7.52
N ASP A 345 7.68 3.05 -7.17
CA ASP A 345 8.81 3.06 -8.10
C ASP A 345 9.10 1.66 -8.71
N VAL A 346 8.51 0.61 -8.15
CA VAL A 346 8.56 -0.75 -8.70
C VAL A 346 7.25 -1.09 -9.41
N VAL A 347 6.12 -0.65 -8.87
CA VAL A 347 4.78 -0.92 -9.43
C VAL A 347 4.63 -0.31 -10.83
N GLN A 348 4.99 0.96 -10.99
CA GLN A 348 4.83 1.67 -12.26
C GLN A 348 5.63 1.04 -13.41
N PRO A 349 6.95 0.79 -13.29
CA PRO A 349 7.71 0.11 -14.34
C PRO A 349 7.15 -1.27 -14.68
N VAL A 350 6.68 -2.03 -13.68
CA VAL A 350 6.07 -3.34 -13.92
C VAL A 350 4.76 -3.24 -14.71
N GLN A 351 3.92 -2.25 -14.41
CA GLN A 351 2.70 -2.00 -15.17
C GLN A 351 3.01 -1.63 -16.62
N LYS A 352 3.99 -0.76 -16.86
CA LYS A 352 4.44 -0.39 -18.21
C LYS A 352 5.07 -1.58 -18.96
N ALA A 353 5.92 -2.37 -18.29
CA ALA A 353 6.48 -3.59 -18.87
C ALA A 353 5.38 -4.55 -19.33
N LYS A 354 4.32 -4.69 -18.54
CA LYS A 354 3.16 -5.52 -18.87
C LYS A 354 2.37 -4.95 -20.06
N GLN A 355 2.21 -3.62 -20.15
CA GLN A 355 1.59 -2.96 -21.31
C GLN A 355 2.38 -3.19 -22.59
N LYS A 356 3.72 -3.28 -22.51
CA LYS A 356 4.61 -3.67 -23.63
C LYS A 356 4.56 -5.18 -23.94
N GLY A 357 3.80 -5.95 -23.17
CA GLY A 357 3.63 -7.40 -23.34
C GLY A 357 4.72 -8.26 -22.72
N SER A 358 5.64 -7.71 -21.92
CA SER A 358 6.64 -8.47 -21.18
C SER A 358 5.98 -9.38 -20.14
N GLN A 359 6.59 -10.56 -19.91
CA GLN A 359 6.18 -11.43 -18.82
C GLN A 359 6.62 -10.82 -17.47
N THR A 360 5.85 -11.09 -16.43
CA THR A 360 6.13 -10.58 -15.09
C THR A 360 6.06 -11.68 -14.04
N ALA A 361 7.01 -11.66 -13.06
CA ALA A 361 7.07 -12.67 -12.00
C ALA A 361 7.47 -11.99 -10.68
N VAL A 362 6.55 -11.83 -9.73
CA VAL A 362 6.84 -11.13 -8.48
C VAL A 362 7.41 -12.06 -7.40
N ILE A 363 8.38 -11.55 -6.65
CA ILE A 363 8.85 -12.09 -5.37
C ILE A 363 8.45 -11.07 -4.30
N THR A 364 7.43 -11.36 -3.49
CA THR A 364 6.90 -10.42 -2.49
C THR A 364 6.51 -11.11 -1.19
N ASN A 365 6.47 -10.36 -0.08
CA ASN A 365 6.06 -10.90 1.21
C ASN A 365 4.57 -10.66 1.53
N VAL A 366 3.92 -9.72 0.84
CA VAL A 366 2.54 -9.34 1.15
C VAL A 366 1.58 -9.91 0.12
N LEU A 367 0.76 -10.85 0.58
CA LEU A 367 -0.32 -11.44 -0.20
C LEU A 367 -1.34 -10.37 -0.58
N GLY A 368 -1.74 -10.34 -1.85
CA GLY A 368 -2.73 -9.39 -2.35
C GLY A 368 -2.23 -7.96 -2.58
N SER A 369 -0.93 -7.70 -2.39
CA SER A 369 -0.32 -6.42 -2.75
C SER A 369 -0.48 -6.11 -4.24
N THR A 370 -0.28 -4.84 -4.62
CA THR A 370 -0.43 -4.39 -6.01
C THR A 370 0.45 -5.21 -6.97
N LEU A 371 1.73 -5.41 -6.66
CA LEU A 371 2.62 -6.26 -7.47
C LEU A 371 2.15 -7.71 -7.52
N TYR A 372 1.67 -8.26 -6.38
CA TYR A 372 1.14 -9.62 -6.33
C TYR A 372 -0.07 -9.80 -7.24
N ARG A 373 -0.98 -8.82 -7.31
CA ARG A 373 -2.15 -8.88 -8.20
C ARG A 373 -1.80 -8.62 -9.67
N THR A 374 -0.82 -7.75 -9.93
CA THR A 374 -0.45 -7.31 -11.29
C THR A 374 0.35 -8.37 -12.04
N CYS A 375 1.30 -9.06 -11.38
CA CYS A 375 2.23 -9.97 -12.05
C CYS A 375 1.57 -11.29 -12.47
N ASP A 376 2.08 -11.88 -13.57
CA ASP A 376 1.58 -13.14 -14.13
C ASP A 376 1.94 -14.34 -13.27
N PHE A 377 3.17 -14.41 -12.76
CA PHE A 377 3.61 -15.39 -11.78
C PHE A 377 3.85 -14.75 -10.43
N LYS A 378 3.53 -15.48 -9.36
CA LYS A 378 3.49 -14.96 -8.00
C LYS A 378 4.23 -15.90 -7.07
N LEU A 379 5.34 -15.43 -6.49
CA LEU A 379 6.05 -16.11 -5.44
C LEU A 379 5.94 -15.31 -4.15
N LEU A 380 5.20 -15.85 -3.19
CA LEU A 380 5.03 -15.23 -1.88
C LEU A 380 6.12 -15.72 -0.95
N LEU A 381 6.86 -14.81 -0.29
CA LEU A 381 7.96 -15.17 0.60
C LEU A 381 7.51 -15.88 1.89
N ASN A 382 6.29 -15.58 2.38
CA ASN A 382 5.74 -16.09 3.65
C ASN A 382 6.74 -15.93 4.82
N ALA A 383 7.51 -14.86 4.83
CA ALA A 383 8.42 -14.55 5.93
C ALA A 383 7.68 -14.03 7.18
N GLY A 384 6.35 -13.93 7.11
CA GLY A 384 5.53 -13.31 8.13
C GLY A 384 5.60 -11.78 8.13
N PRO A 385 4.83 -11.12 9.00
CA PRO A 385 4.82 -9.65 9.05
C PRO A 385 6.15 -9.09 9.53
N GLU A 386 6.62 -8.02 8.88
CA GLU A 386 7.76 -7.20 9.28
C GLU A 386 7.23 -5.85 9.78
N LYS A 387 7.54 -5.50 11.03
CA LYS A 387 7.18 -4.24 11.70
C LYS A 387 8.39 -3.35 11.99
N ALA A 388 9.60 -3.91 11.95
CA ALA A 388 10.82 -3.11 11.99
C ALA A 388 10.95 -2.29 10.70
N VAL A 389 11.55 -1.10 10.80
CA VAL A 389 11.79 -0.22 9.64
C VAL A 389 12.76 -0.86 8.65
N ILE A 390 13.74 -1.57 9.18
CA ILE A 390 14.76 -2.26 8.39
C ILE A 390 14.23 -3.62 7.99
N SER A 391 14.25 -3.92 6.69
CA SER A 391 13.93 -5.27 6.21
C SER A 391 15.02 -6.24 6.58
N THR A 392 14.68 -7.28 7.31
CA THR A 392 15.61 -8.32 7.84
C THR A 392 15.27 -9.69 7.27
N LYS A 393 14.27 -10.37 7.84
CA LYS A 393 13.87 -11.72 7.44
C LYS A 393 13.31 -11.79 6.01
N ALA A 394 12.63 -10.73 5.54
CA ALA A 394 12.16 -10.68 4.16
C ALA A 394 13.33 -10.58 3.18
N PHE A 395 14.38 -9.79 3.49
CA PHE A 395 15.60 -9.74 2.68
C PHE A 395 16.28 -11.11 2.61
N THR A 396 16.45 -11.77 3.76
CA THR A 396 17.02 -13.12 3.84
C THR A 396 16.20 -14.12 3.02
N ALA A 397 14.86 -14.01 3.06
CA ALA A 397 13.97 -14.82 2.24
C ALA A 397 14.18 -14.58 0.74
N MET A 398 14.30 -13.30 0.32
CA MET A 398 14.58 -12.94 -1.08
C MET A 398 15.88 -13.61 -1.58
N ILE A 399 16.95 -13.47 -0.82
CA ILE A 399 18.25 -14.10 -1.15
C ILE A 399 18.12 -15.62 -1.23
N SER A 400 17.42 -16.25 -0.29
CA SER A 400 17.19 -17.70 -0.27
C SER A 400 16.44 -18.19 -1.52
N VAL A 401 15.40 -17.48 -1.93
CA VAL A 401 14.66 -17.76 -3.17
C VAL A 401 15.57 -17.66 -4.39
N LEU A 402 16.43 -16.63 -4.46
CA LEU A 402 17.33 -16.43 -5.60
C LEU A 402 18.42 -17.51 -5.67
N ILE A 403 19.04 -17.90 -4.53
CA ILE A 403 19.99 -19.01 -4.46
C ILE A 403 19.35 -20.30 -4.93
N TYR A 404 18.18 -20.62 -4.40
CA TYR A 404 17.48 -21.86 -4.72
C TYR A 404 17.06 -21.90 -6.19
N SER A 405 16.57 -20.77 -6.73
CA SER A 405 16.19 -20.67 -8.15
C SER A 405 17.39 -20.83 -9.09
N ALA A 406 18.53 -20.20 -8.77
CA ALA A 406 19.75 -20.33 -9.56
C ALA A 406 20.28 -21.77 -9.56
N SER A 407 20.28 -22.45 -8.41
CA SER A 407 20.68 -23.85 -8.30
C SER A 407 19.74 -24.78 -9.06
N THR A 408 18.44 -24.56 -8.95
CA THR A 408 17.41 -25.34 -9.66
C THR A 408 17.54 -25.22 -11.17
N MET A 409 17.89 -24.03 -11.68
CA MET A 409 18.00 -23.76 -13.12
C MET A 409 19.07 -24.64 -13.80
N VAL A 410 20.07 -25.11 -13.08
CA VAL A 410 21.16 -25.97 -13.57
C VAL A 410 21.09 -27.41 -13.06
N GLY A 411 19.93 -27.83 -12.55
CA GLY A 411 19.72 -29.20 -12.06
C GLY A 411 20.34 -29.52 -10.70
N LYS A 412 20.84 -28.50 -9.96
CA LYS A 412 21.48 -28.63 -8.64
C LYS A 412 20.51 -28.30 -7.51
N GLU A 413 19.26 -28.66 -7.67
CA GLU A 413 18.20 -28.34 -6.72
C GLU A 413 18.47 -28.89 -5.32
N LYS A 414 18.91 -30.16 -5.23
CA LYS A 414 19.25 -30.80 -3.94
C LYS A 414 20.39 -30.08 -3.22
N GLU A 415 21.40 -29.63 -3.97
CA GLU A 415 22.53 -28.86 -3.44
C GLU A 415 22.07 -27.49 -2.92
N GLY A 416 21.25 -26.79 -3.70
CA GLY A 416 20.65 -25.51 -3.32
C GLY A 416 19.82 -25.61 -2.03
N LYS A 417 18.96 -26.61 -1.95
CA LYS A 417 18.18 -26.92 -0.75
C LYS A 417 19.07 -27.17 0.47
N LYS A 418 20.05 -28.08 0.35
CA LYS A 418 20.99 -28.42 1.42
C LYS A 418 21.81 -27.21 1.89
N SER A 419 22.21 -26.34 0.96
CA SER A 419 22.90 -25.09 1.30
C SER A 419 22.05 -24.20 2.18
N LEU A 420 20.77 -24.02 1.88
CA LEU A 420 19.86 -23.24 2.70
C LEU A 420 19.62 -23.90 4.08
N GLU A 421 19.45 -25.22 4.14
CA GLU A 421 19.29 -25.96 5.40
C GLU A 421 20.54 -25.76 6.30
N ASN A 422 21.73 -25.88 5.74
CA ASN A 422 22.99 -25.64 6.47
C ASN A 422 23.11 -24.19 6.94
N THR A 423 22.72 -23.23 6.10
CA THR A 423 22.72 -21.80 6.46
C THR A 423 21.74 -21.54 7.62
N ALA A 424 20.54 -22.12 7.58
CA ALA A 424 19.57 -21.98 8.67
C ALA A 424 20.08 -22.50 10.02
N VAL A 425 20.92 -23.53 10.00
CA VAL A 425 21.59 -24.03 11.22
C VAL A 425 22.72 -23.11 11.67
N GLY A 426 23.51 -22.58 10.73
CA GLY A 426 24.69 -21.77 11.02
C GLY A 426 24.42 -20.37 11.53
N ILE A 427 23.20 -19.84 11.35
CA ILE A 427 22.80 -18.50 11.83
C ILE A 427 21.90 -18.55 13.07
N LYS A 428 21.66 -19.72 13.65
CA LYS A 428 21.03 -19.87 14.97
C LYS A 428 21.98 -19.46 16.07
#